data_565e47a94e1637a6bae4dd5a256fcc44
#
_entry.id   565e47a94e1637a6bae4dd5a256fcc44
#
_cell.length_a   1.000
_cell.length_b   1.000
_cell.length_c   1.000
_cell.angle_alpha   90.00
_cell.angle_beta   90.00
_cell.angle_gamma   90.00
#
_symmetry.space_group_name_H-M   'P 1'
#
loop_
_entity.id
_entity.type
_entity.pdbx_description
1 polymer ?
#
loop_
_entity_poly.entity_id
_entity_poly.type
_entity_poly.pdbx_seq_one_letter_code
_entity_poly.pdbx_strand_id
1 'polypeptide(L)'
;GSLGQGMSVSIGAALAKKQNRDDNLVYCLTGDGELQEGQNWEAAMFAAVHEVDNLIVTVDYNGKQIDGPVDEVMDLGDIQAKFEAFGWDVMSMDGNNLEEVLSTLQQARQRTGKKKPVIIIMKTEMGMGVDYMMGTHKWHGVAPNDEQLEKALDQLEETLGGY
;
A
#
# COMPACT_ATOMS: atom_id res chain seq x y z
N GLY A 1 -8.54 -11.95 -6.80
CA GLY A 1 -7.89 -11.40 -7.98
C GLY A 1 -6.45 -11.92 -8.13
N SER A 2 -5.70 -11.28 -9.00
CA SER A 2 -4.30 -11.63 -9.26
C SER A 2 -3.39 -10.82 -8.34
N LEU A 3 -3.22 -11.26 -7.11
CA LEU A 3 -2.30 -10.64 -6.16
C LEU A 3 -0.85 -10.76 -6.65
N GLY A 4 -0.01 -9.81 -6.25
CA GLY A 4 1.42 -9.77 -6.55
C GLY A 4 1.79 -9.27 -7.96
N GLN A 5 0.83 -9.04 -8.86
CA GLN A 5 1.11 -8.60 -10.23
C GLN A 5 1.40 -7.09 -10.33
N GLY A 6 0.76 -6.30 -9.46
CA GLY A 6 0.74 -4.84 -9.56
C GLY A 6 2.13 -4.21 -9.54
N MET A 7 3.02 -4.68 -8.67
CA MET A 7 4.37 -4.13 -8.54
C MET A 7 5.18 -4.34 -9.83
N SER A 8 5.18 -5.54 -10.39
CA SER A 8 5.90 -5.84 -11.64
C SER A 8 5.38 -5.02 -12.82
N VAL A 9 4.05 -4.88 -12.95
CA VAL A 9 3.42 -4.06 -13.99
C VAL A 9 3.79 -2.59 -13.83
N SER A 10 3.77 -2.07 -12.61
CA SER A 10 4.13 -0.68 -12.30
C SER A 10 5.60 -0.38 -12.60
N ILE A 11 6.50 -1.32 -12.34
CA ILE A 11 7.91 -1.22 -12.71
C ILE A 11 8.07 -1.12 -14.23
N GLY A 12 7.37 -1.96 -14.98
CA GLY A 12 7.37 -1.91 -16.45
C GLY A 12 6.88 -0.57 -16.98
N ALA A 13 5.78 -0.03 -16.41
CA ALA A 13 5.26 1.29 -16.76
C ALA A 13 6.26 2.41 -16.41
N ALA A 14 6.91 2.35 -15.25
CA ALA A 14 7.90 3.33 -14.83
C ALA A 14 9.13 3.34 -15.75
N LEU A 15 9.62 2.17 -16.14
CA LEU A 15 10.73 2.05 -17.11
C LEU A 15 10.35 2.58 -18.49
N ALA A 16 9.13 2.27 -18.98
CA ALA A 16 8.64 2.80 -20.24
C ALA A 16 8.58 4.33 -20.24
N LYS A 17 8.15 4.95 -19.14
CA LYS A 17 8.18 6.42 -18.98
C LYS A 17 9.59 6.96 -19.04
N LYS A 18 10.55 6.38 -18.33
CA LYS A 18 11.98 6.78 -18.39
C LYS A 18 12.53 6.70 -19.81
N GLN A 19 12.24 5.61 -20.53
CA GLN A 19 12.68 5.44 -21.94
C GLN A 19 12.10 6.50 -22.87
N ASN A 20 10.84 6.87 -22.63
CA ASN A 20 10.14 7.89 -23.42
C ASN A 20 10.46 9.34 -22.96
N ARG A 21 11.30 9.54 -21.95
CA ARG A 21 11.57 10.84 -21.33
C ARG A 21 10.30 11.51 -20.79
N ASP A 22 9.40 10.71 -20.25
CA ASP A 22 8.19 11.16 -19.60
C ASP A 22 8.45 11.27 -18.08
N ASP A 23 8.38 12.48 -17.54
CA ASP A 23 8.71 12.79 -16.14
C ASP A 23 7.59 12.44 -15.16
N ASN A 24 6.48 11.85 -15.62
CA ASN A 24 5.39 11.44 -14.74
C ASN A 24 5.79 10.25 -13.87
N LEU A 25 5.37 10.33 -12.60
CA LEU A 25 5.57 9.25 -11.64
C LEU A 25 4.56 8.13 -11.84
N VAL A 26 4.94 6.94 -11.42
CA VAL A 26 4.05 5.78 -11.30
C VAL A 26 3.81 5.50 -9.83
N TYR A 27 2.55 5.30 -9.48
CA TYR A 27 2.12 4.92 -8.14
C TYR A 27 1.58 3.49 -8.17
N CYS A 28 1.96 2.70 -7.20
CA CYS A 28 1.48 1.33 -7.00
C CYS A 28 0.97 1.18 -5.57
N LEU A 29 -0.22 0.61 -5.40
CA LEU A 29 -0.75 0.24 -4.10
C LEU A 29 -0.77 -1.28 -4.01
N THR A 30 -0.23 -1.83 -2.92
CA THR A 30 -0.25 -3.25 -2.59
C THR A 30 -0.80 -3.45 -1.19
N GLY A 31 -1.33 -4.64 -0.89
CA GLY A 31 -1.64 -5.04 0.48
C GLY A 31 -0.45 -5.75 1.14
N ASP A 32 -0.45 -5.82 2.47
CA ASP A 32 0.56 -6.57 3.22
C ASP A 32 0.44 -8.07 2.99
N GLY A 33 -0.77 -8.64 3.00
CA GLY A 33 -0.99 -10.03 2.61
C GLY A 33 -0.56 -10.33 1.17
N GLU A 34 -0.68 -9.36 0.26
CA GLU A 34 -0.19 -9.47 -1.11
C GLU A 34 1.34 -9.59 -1.18
N LEU A 35 2.06 -9.02 -0.24
CA LEU A 35 3.53 -9.15 -0.19
C LEU A 35 4.00 -10.57 0.14
N GLN A 36 3.12 -11.48 0.52
CA GLN A 36 3.44 -12.90 0.67
C GLN A 36 3.71 -13.58 -0.69
N GLU A 37 3.26 -12.98 -1.80
CA GLU A 37 3.57 -13.45 -3.15
C GLU A 37 5.04 -13.20 -3.51
N GLY A 38 5.79 -14.28 -3.82
CA GLY A 38 7.24 -14.23 -4.06
C GLY A 38 7.67 -13.27 -5.16
N GLN A 39 6.85 -13.09 -6.21
CA GLN A 39 7.14 -12.17 -7.31
C GLN A 39 7.24 -10.70 -6.89
N ASN A 40 6.66 -10.28 -5.76
CA ASN A 40 6.86 -8.93 -5.22
C ASN A 40 8.32 -8.70 -4.80
N TRP A 41 8.96 -9.72 -4.23
CA TRP A 41 10.36 -9.65 -3.81
C TRP A 41 11.31 -9.70 -5.00
N GLU A 42 10.99 -10.48 -6.04
CA GLU A 42 11.72 -10.45 -7.32
C GLU A 42 11.61 -9.07 -7.97
N ALA A 43 10.41 -8.49 -7.99
CA ALA A 43 10.16 -7.16 -8.50
C ALA A 43 10.91 -6.08 -7.69
N ALA A 44 10.94 -6.22 -6.36
CA ALA A 44 11.66 -5.29 -5.48
C ALA A 44 13.17 -5.27 -5.75
N MET A 45 13.79 -6.44 -5.91
CA MET A 45 15.21 -6.54 -6.29
C MET A 45 15.45 -5.92 -7.67
N PHE A 46 14.60 -6.22 -8.64
CA PHE A 46 14.71 -5.70 -10.00
C PHE A 46 14.63 -4.17 -10.02
N ALA A 47 13.63 -3.58 -9.33
CA ALA A 47 13.43 -2.13 -9.29
C ALA A 47 14.64 -1.39 -8.72
N ALA A 48 15.25 -1.92 -7.67
CA ALA A 48 16.43 -1.33 -7.05
C ALA A 48 17.65 -1.36 -7.98
N VAL A 49 17.94 -2.54 -8.58
CA VAL A 49 19.09 -2.72 -9.49
C VAL A 49 18.97 -1.85 -10.74
N HIS A 50 17.75 -1.67 -11.25
CA HIS A 50 17.50 -0.84 -12.44
C HIS A 50 17.19 0.62 -12.12
N GLU A 51 17.43 1.06 -10.88
CA GLU A 51 17.25 2.45 -10.46
C GLU A 51 15.88 3.02 -10.90
N VAL A 52 14.78 2.29 -10.62
CA VAL A 52 13.42 2.70 -11.02
C VAL A 52 12.91 3.78 -10.08
N ASP A 53 13.53 4.96 -10.15
CA ASP A 53 13.38 6.05 -9.20
C ASP A 53 12.21 7.01 -9.48
N ASN A 54 11.39 6.71 -10.47
CA ASN A 54 10.11 7.35 -10.76
C ASN A 54 8.91 6.50 -10.29
N LEU A 55 9.14 5.54 -9.40
CA LEU A 55 8.12 4.65 -8.81
C LEU A 55 7.96 4.94 -7.33
N ILE A 56 6.71 5.09 -6.88
CA ILE A 56 6.31 5.14 -5.48
C ILE A 56 5.35 3.98 -5.24
N VAL A 57 5.73 3.06 -4.36
CA VAL A 57 4.88 1.97 -3.90
C VAL A 57 4.33 2.31 -2.53
N THR A 58 3.05 2.10 -2.30
CA THR A 58 2.44 2.19 -0.97
C THR A 58 1.92 0.81 -0.58
N VAL A 59 2.26 0.37 0.62
CA VAL A 59 1.75 -0.88 1.19
C VAL A 59 0.64 -0.53 2.17
N ASP A 60 -0.58 -0.97 1.92
CA ASP A 60 -1.65 -0.97 2.92
C ASP A 60 -1.34 -2.03 3.98
N TYR A 61 -0.71 -1.56 5.07
CA TYR A 61 -0.23 -2.40 6.16
C TYR A 61 -1.27 -2.42 7.29
N ASN A 62 -2.35 -3.17 7.08
CA ASN A 62 -3.45 -3.31 8.02
C ASN A 62 -3.36 -4.57 8.91
N GLY A 63 -2.39 -5.45 8.65
CA GLY A 63 -2.16 -6.69 9.41
C GLY A 63 -3.21 -7.75 9.18
N LYS A 64 -4.07 -7.62 8.16
CA LYS A 64 -5.20 -8.52 7.94
C LYS A 64 -5.29 -8.99 6.50
N GLN A 65 -5.68 -10.23 6.32
CA GLN A 65 -5.98 -10.82 5.03
C GLN A 65 -7.21 -11.73 5.14
N ILE A 66 -7.66 -12.30 4.02
CA ILE A 66 -8.90 -13.07 3.96
C ILE A 66 -8.93 -14.26 4.93
N ASP A 67 -7.80 -14.91 5.16
CA ASP A 67 -7.68 -16.12 5.98
C ASP A 67 -7.37 -15.83 7.47
N GLY A 68 -7.01 -14.59 7.81
CA GLY A 68 -6.66 -14.24 9.19
C GLY A 68 -5.76 -13.01 9.32
N PRO A 69 -5.18 -12.79 10.51
CA PRO A 69 -4.06 -11.89 10.69
C PRO A 69 -2.85 -12.32 9.84
N VAL A 70 -2.15 -11.35 9.24
CA VAL A 70 -1.03 -11.63 8.34
C VAL A 70 0.08 -12.41 9.05
N ASP A 71 0.37 -12.07 10.30
CA ASP A 71 1.39 -12.70 11.14
C ASP A 71 1.04 -14.15 11.54
N GLU A 72 -0.25 -14.48 11.65
CA GLU A 72 -0.70 -15.85 11.92
C GLU A 72 -0.74 -16.71 10.66
N VAL A 73 -1.02 -16.12 9.48
CA VAL A 73 -1.08 -16.86 8.22
C VAL A 73 0.33 -17.08 7.66
N MET A 74 1.08 -16.03 7.45
CA MET A 74 2.50 -16.08 7.08
C MET A 74 3.18 -14.76 7.44
N ASP A 75 3.89 -14.73 8.55
CA ASP A 75 4.58 -13.55 9.04
C ASP A 75 5.64 -13.06 8.04
N LEU A 76 5.52 -11.80 7.66
CA LEU A 76 6.48 -11.12 6.77
C LEU A 76 7.69 -10.55 7.54
N GLY A 77 7.69 -10.61 8.87
CA GLY A 77 8.71 -10.00 9.70
C GLY A 77 8.85 -8.49 9.46
N ASP A 78 10.06 -7.98 9.57
CA ASP A 78 10.33 -6.55 9.36
C ASP A 78 10.36 -6.21 7.86
N ILE A 79 9.24 -5.72 7.35
CA ILE A 79 9.07 -5.31 5.93
C ILE A 79 9.97 -4.11 5.63
N GLN A 80 10.11 -3.16 6.54
CA GLN A 80 10.97 -2.00 6.36
C GLN A 80 12.42 -2.43 6.12
N ALA A 81 12.97 -3.23 7.03
CA ALA A 81 14.34 -3.72 6.92
C ALA A 81 14.57 -4.51 5.61
N LYS A 82 13.57 -5.28 5.15
CA LYS A 82 13.67 -6.02 3.89
C LYS A 82 13.81 -5.10 2.68
N PHE A 83 12.95 -4.07 2.56
CA PHE A 83 13.05 -3.12 1.45
C PHE A 83 14.30 -2.24 1.53
N GLU A 84 14.72 -1.84 2.73
CA GLU A 84 16.01 -1.16 2.92
C GLU A 84 17.19 -2.01 2.46
N ALA A 85 17.18 -3.32 2.77
CA ALA A 85 18.21 -4.25 2.35
C ALA A 85 18.23 -4.46 0.82
N PHE A 86 17.10 -4.34 0.13
CA PHE A 86 17.05 -4.30 -1.33
C PHE A 86 17.51 -2.96 -1.93
N GLY A 87 17.70 -1.92 -1.12
CA GLY A 87 18.18 -0.61 -1.58
C GLY A 87 17.08 0.40 -1.88
N TRP A 88 15.86 0.17 -1.45
CA TRP A 88 14.75 1.13 -1.55
C TRP A 88 14.90 2.29 -0.56
N ASP A 89 14.31 3.42 -0.89
CA ASP A 89 14.07 4.52 0.05
C ASP A 89 12.73 4.25 0.76
N VAL A 90 12.78 3.93 2.05
CA VAL A 90 11.61 3.49 2.82
C VAL A 90 11.08 4.62 3.68
N MET A 91 9.78 4.77 3.68
CA MET A 91 9.03 5.72 4.51
C MET A 91 7.89 4.97 5.23
N SER A 92 7.32 5.58 6.26
CA SER A 92 6.12 5.10 6.93
C SER A 92 5.14 6.24 7.17
N MET A 93 3.84 5.93 7.27
CA MET A 93 2.80 6.88 7.63
C MET A 93 1.62 6.20 8.32
N ASP A 94 0.86 6.97 9.08
CA ASP A 94 -0.49 6.61 9.52
C ASP A 94 -1.47 6.86 8.35
N GLY A 95 -1.99 5.78 7.77
CA GLY A 95 -2.90 5.84 6.62
C GLY A 95 -4.34 6.24 6.99
N ASN A 96 -4.67 6.27 8.27
CA ASN A 96 -5.96 6.78 8.74
C ASN A 96 -5.89 8.27 9.13
N ASN A 97 -4.71 8.90 9.05
CA ASN A 97 -4.51 10.33 9.23
C ASN A 97 -4.29 11.01 7.87
N LEU A 98 -5.31 11.69 7.36
CA LEU A 98 -5.27 12.32 6.02
C LEU A 98 -4.16 13.37 5.88
N GLU A 99 -3.86 14.15 6.94
CA GLU A 99 -2.80 15.16 6.90
C GLU A 99 -1.42 14.49 6.77
N GLU A 100 -1.21 13.37 7.48
CA GLU A 100 0.02 12.60 7.39
C GLU A 100 0.16 11.93 6.01
N VAL A 101 -0.93 11.39 5.47
CA VAL A 101 -0.96 10.83 4.10
C VAL A 101 -0.54 11.88 3.07
N LEU A 102 -1.14 13.07 3.11
CA LEU A 102 -0.82 14.15 2.18
C LEU A 102 0.65 14.61 2.30
N SER A 103 1.11 14.82 3.54
CA SER A 103 2.49 15.28 3.77
C SER A 103 3.52 14.22 3.37
N THR A 104 3.26 12.95 3.66
CA THR A 104 4.17 11.85 3.31
C THR A 104 4.24 11.61 1.80
N LEU A 105 3.11 11.67 1.10
CA LEU A 105 3.08 11.57 -0.36
C LEU A 105 3.83 12.74 -1.02
N GLN A 106 3.72 13.96 -0.48
CA GLN A 106 4.50 15.10 -0.97
C GLN A 106 6.00 14.90 -0.76
N GLN A 107 6.42 14.40 0.41
CA GLN A 107 7.81 14.07 0.69
C GLN A 107 8.33 12.94 -0.22
N ALA A 108 7.53 11.88 -0.42
CA ALA A 108 7.89 10.78 -1.31
C ALA A 108 8.17 11.26 -2.73
N ARG A 109 7.35 12.17 -3.26
CA ARG A 109 7.61 12.81 -4.57
C ARG A 109 8.94 13.54 -4.64
N GLN A 110 9.39 14.18 -3.54
CA GLN A 110 10.69 14.88 -3.47
C GLN A 110 11.87 13.89 -3.37
N ARG A 111 11.61 12.64 -3.03
CA ARG A 111 12.61 11.58 -2.96
C ARG A 111 12.80 10.84 -4.27
N THR A 112 11.89 10.99 -5.23
CA THR A 112 12.06 10.41 -6.58
C THR A 112 13.20 11.06 -7.36
N GLY A 113 13.67 10.41 -8.44
CA GLY A 113 14.78 10.89 -9.27
C GLY A 113 16.15 10.76 -8.61
N LYS A 114 16.30 9.97 -7.54
CA LYS A 114 17.54 9.79 -6.77
C LYS A 114 18.13 8.38 -6.88
N LYS A 115 17.84 7.69 -7.97
CA LYS A 115 18.33 6.35 -8.28
C LYS A 115 17.83 5.24 -7.35
N LYS A 116 16.78 5.50 -6.57
CA LYS A 116 16.13 4.53 -5.69
C LYS A 116 14.64 4.59 -5.86
N PRO A 117 13.95 3.46 -6.00
CA PRO A 117 12.50 3.44 -5.86
C PRO A 117 12.11 3.79 -4.42
N VAL A 118 10.93 4.38 -4.27
CA VAL A 118 10.37 4.77 -2.96
C VAL A 118 9.26 3.81 -2.56
N ILE A 119 9.27 3.38 -1.30
CA ILE A 119 8.16 2.62 -0.72
C ILE A 119 7.68 3.29 0.57
N ILE A 120 6.36 3.30 0.76
CA ILE A 120 5.69 3.83 1.96
C ILE A 120 4.95 2.67 2.63
N ILE A 121 5.28 2.38 3.88
CA ILE A 121 4.53 1.44 4.71
C ILE A 121 3.43 2.25 5.40
N MET A 122 2.21 2.13 4.89
CA MET A 122 1.05 2.85 5.34
C MET A 122 0.29 2.01 6.36
N LYS A 123 0.41 2.35 7.63
CA LYS A 123 -0.34 1.68 8.70
C LYS A 123 -1.79 2.11 8.65
N THR A 124 -2.69 1.14 8.54
CA THR A 124 -4.14 1.38 8.53
C THR A 124 -4.85 0.43 9.48
N GLU A 125 -6.06 0.77 9.87
CA GLU A 125 -7.01 -0.13 10.51
C GLU A 125 -8.10 -0.49 9.51
N MET A 126 -8.26 -1.78 9.21
CA MET A 126 -9.32 -2.27 8.34
C MET A 126 -10.70 -1.99 8.96
N GLY A 127 -11.60 -1.36 8.19
CA GLY A 127 -12.92 -0.97 8.68
C GLY A 127 -12.92 0.24 9.61
N MET A 128 -11.89 1.09 9.55
CA MET A 128 -11.76 2.29 10.38
C MET A 128 -13.04 3.12 10.37
N GLY A 129 -13.51 3.50 11.57
CA GLY A 129 -14.72 4.27 11.80
C GLY A 129 -15.98 3.43 12.03
N VAL A 130 -15.94 2.10 11.82
CA VAL A 130 -17.08 1.20 12.03
C VAL A 130 -16.72 0.15 13.09
N ASP A 131 -17.30 0.26 14.28
CA ASP A 131 -16.94 -0.49 15.48
C ASP A 131 -16.94 -2.02 15.29
N TYR A 132 -17.92 -2.54 14.59
CA TYR A 132 -18.06 -3.98 14.35
C TYR A 132 -17.14 -4.51 13.22
N MET A 133 -16.50 -3.62 12.45
CA MET A 133 -15.57 -3.97 11.38
C MET A 133 -14.11 -3.94 11.84
N MET A 134 -13.77 -3.03 12.75
CA MET A 134 -12.41 -2.89 13.26
C MET A 134 -11.94 -4.10 14.06
N GLY A 135 -10.62 -4.31 14.11
CA GLY A 135 -9.99 -5.35 14.95
C GLY A 135 -10.18 -6.80 14.47
N THR A 136 -10.80 -7.02 13.32
CA THR A 136 -11.06 -8.37 12.79
C THR A 136 -10.84 -8.46 11.29
N HIS A 137 -10.41 -9.63 10.81
CA HIS A 137 -10.27 -9.93 9.37
C HIS A 137 -11.60 -10.34 8.70
N LYS A 138 -12.66 -10.59 9.49
CA LYS A 138 -13.91 -11.20 8.99
C LYS A 138 -14.63 -10.36 7.93
N TRP A 139 -14.34 -9.08 7.86
CA TRP A 139 -14.91 -8.14 6.88
C TRP A 139 -14.07 -8.01 5.61
N HIS A 140 -12.95 -8.73 5.52
CA HIS A 140 -12.14 -8.77 4.32
C HIS A 140 -12.89 -9.50 3.20
N GLY A 141 -13.50 -8.73 2.29
CA GLY A 141 -14.27 -9.28 1.16
C GLY A 141 -15.72 -9.65 1.46
N VAL A 142 -16.26 -9.24 2.60
CA VAL A 142 -17.67 -9.43 2.97
C VAL A 142 -18.40 -8.10 2.95
N ALA A 143 -19.54 -8.03 2.25
CA ALA A 143 -20.40 -6.85 2.26
C ALA A 143 -21.34 -6.87 3.49
N PRO A 144 -21.61 -5.71 4.12
CA PRO A 144 -22.61 -5.59 5.16
C PRO A 144 -24.03 -5.85 4.60
N ASN A 145 -24.92 -6.39 5.41
CA ASN A 145 -26.35 -6.40 5.13
C ASN A 145 -26.96 -5.02 5.41
N ASP A 146 -28.26 -4.83 5.10
CA ASP A 146 -28.93 -3.53 5.20
C ASP A 146 -28.89 -2.95 6.63
N GLU A 147 -29.14 -3.78 7.66
CA GLU A 147 -29.08 -3.37 9.07
C GLU A 147 -27.67 -2.96 9.50
N GLN A 148 -26.66 -3.71 9.05
CA GLN A 148 -25.26 -3.41 9.30
C GLN A 148 -24.81 -2.16 8.58
N LEU A 149 -25.28 -1.95 7.34
CA LEU A 149 -25.00 -0.75 6.57
C LEU A 149 -25.57 0.49 7.26
N GLU A 150 -26.81 0.45 7.71
CA GLU A 150 -27.43 1.55 8.46
C GLU A 150 -26.60 1.92 9.71
N LYS A 151 -26.20 0.93 10.50
CA LYS A 151 -25.33 1.14 11.67
C LYS A 151 -23.97 1.71 11.31
N ALA A 152 -23.37 1.30 10.19
CA ALA A 152 -22.09 1.83 9.73
C ALA A 152 -22.22 3.30 9.33
N LEU A 153 -23.26 3.66 8.59
CA LEU A 153 -23.50 5.04 8.16
C LEU A 153 -23.77 5.97 9.34
N ASP A 154 -24.44 5.48 10.40
CA ASP A 154 -24.66 6.27 11.64
C ASP A 154 -23.36 6.57 12.40
N GLN A 155 -22.32 5.75 12.23
CA GLN A 155 -21.02 5.91 12.89
C GLN A 155 -20.04 6.78 12.08
N LEU A 156 -20.24 6.89 10.78
CA LEU A 156 -19.34 7.66 9.90
C LEU A 156 -19.84 9.11 9.82
N GLU A 157 -18.96 10.05 10.12
CA GLU A 157 -19.26 11.46 9.91
C GLU A 157 -19.43 11.74 8.41
N GLU A 158 -20.47 12.49 8.05
CA GLU A 158 -20.60 13.03 6.69
C GLU A 158 -19.41 13.94 6.40
N THR A 159 -18.50 13.47 5.57
CA THR A 159 -17.47 14.34 5.00
C THR A 159 -18.13 15.23 3.95
N LEU A 160 -17.74 16.51 3.93
CA LEU A 160 -18.16 17.59 3.04
C LEU A 160 -18.94 17.09 1.81
N GLY A 161 -20.26 17.22 1.91
CA GLY A 161 -21.21 16.60 1.01
C GLY A 161 -21.06 16.99 -0.43
N GLY A 162 -21.45 16.07 -1.25
CA GLY A 162 -21.70 16.26 -2.66
C GLY A 162 -20.49 16.05 -3.55
N TYR A 163 -20.25 14.81 -3.84
CA TYR A 163 -19.60 14.44 -5.08
C TYR A 163 -20.64 14.42 -6.20
#